data_3793581c89bc4be77f5ddc311cc390ee
#
_entry.id   3793581c89bc4be77f5ddc311cc390ee
#
_cell.length_a   1.000
_cell.length_b   1.000
_cell.length_c   1.000
_cell.angle_alpha   90.00
_cell.angle_beta   90.00
_cell.angle_gamma   90.00
#
_symmetry.space_group_name_H-M   'P 1'
#
loop_
_entity.id
_entity.type
_entity.pdbx_description
1 polymer ?
#
loop_
_entity_poly.entity_id
_entity_poly.type
_entity_poly.pdbx_seq_one_letter_code
_entity_poly.pdbx_strand_id
1 'polypeptide(L)'
;ATSLPLLVDADTGWGGAFNISRTVKSLINYGAAGMHIEDQVSQKRCGHRPNKEIVSTQEMIDRIKTSVDSKTDQDFVVMARTDALANEGLESAIERALAYQEAGADALFPEAFLELDQYKELKKNIFVLSTLILSLSILGIYLSL
;
A
#
# COMPACT_ATOMS: atom_id res chain seq x y z
N ALA A 1 -21.87 -14.23 2.91
CA ALA A 1 -20.41 -14.35 2.93
C ALA A 1 -19.91 -14.71 1.54
N THR A 2 -18.76 -14.21 1.14
CA THR A 2 -18.12 -14.50 -0.15
C THR A 2 -16.99 -15.51 0.08
N SER A 3 -16.66 -16.30 -0.94
CA SER A 3 -15.46 -17.14 -1.01
C SER A 3 -14.27 -16.42 -1.65
N LEU A 4 -14.45 -15.17 -2.06
CA LEU A 4 -13.38 -14.38 -2.69
C LEU A 4 -12.34 -13.98 -1.63
N PRO A 5 -11.03 -13.94 -1.99
CA PRO A 5 -10.00 -13.41 -1.11
C PRO A 5 -10.27 -11.94 -0.78
N LEU A 6 -10.15 -11.59 0.50
CA LEU A 6 -10.39 -10.24 1.00
C LEU A 6 -9.06 -9.52 1.21
N LEU A 7 -8.88 -8.37 0.54
CA LEU A 7 -7.83 -7.40 0.82
C LEU A 7 -8.41 -6.27 1.68
N VAL A 8 -7.81 -6.00 2.83
CA VAL A 8 -8.30 -5.04 3.82
C VAL A 8 -7.52 -3.73 3.76
N ASP A 9 -8.21 -2.60 3.71
CA ASP A 9 -7.59 -1.28 3.93
C ASP A 9 -7.28 -1.12 5.43
N ALA A 10 -6.00 -1.13 5.78
CA ALA A 10 -5.53 -0.98 7.15
C ALA A 10 -5.04 0.46 7.46
N ASP A 11 -5.38 1.41 6.60
CA ASP A 11 -4.93 2.81 6.74
C ASP A 11 -3.41 2.89 6.98
N THR A 12 -2.99 3.48 8.10
CA THR A 12 -1.57 3.56 8.53
C THR A 12 -1.19 2.45 9.53
N GLY A 13 -2.03 1.42 9.66
CA GLY A 13 -1.82 0.28 10.58
C GLY A 13 -2.43 0.48 11.98
N TRP A 14 -3.19 1.57 12.18
CA TRP A 14 -3.93 1.93 13.39
C TRP A 14 -3.07 2.09 14.65
N GLY A 15 -1.84 2.58 14.45
CA GLY A 15 -0.92 2.92 15.55
C GLY A 15 0.53 2.51 15.25
N GLY A 16 1.34 2.41 16.28
CA GLY A 16 2.76 2.02 16.17
C GLY A 16 2.95 0.52 15.93
N ALA A 17 4.21 0.06 15.93
CA ALA A 17 4.60 -1.30 15.58
C ALA A 17 3.79 -2.41 16.29
N PHE A 18 3.53 -2.27 17.60
CA PHE A 18 2.71 -3.24 18.34
C PHE A 18 1.27 -3.33 17.84
N ASN A 19 0.69 -2.20 17.41
CA ASN A 19 -0.66 -2.15 16.85
C ASN A 19 -0.67 -2.81 15.46
N ILE A 20 0.30 -2.48 14.62
CA ILE A 20 0.46 -3.08 13.29
C ILE A 20 0.58 -4.61 13.41
N SER A 21 1.45 -5.10 14.31
CA SER A 21 1.61 -6.53 14.57
C SER A 21 0.28 -7.20 14.98
N ARG A 22 -0.49 -6.55 15.86
CA ARG A 22 -1.81 -7.05 16.27
C ARG A 22 -2.79 -7.04 15.10
N THR A 23 -2.79 -5.98 14.30
CA THR A 23 -3.63 -5.86 13.12
C THR A 23 -3.40 -7.02 12.15
N VAL A 24 -2.15 -7.27 11.76
CA VAL A 24 -1.79 -8.38 10.85
C VAL A 24 -2.29 -9.72 11.39
N LYS A 25 -1.95 -10.05 12.64
CA LYS A 25 -2.36 -11.31 13.26
C LYS A 25 -3.87 -11.45 13.34
N SER A 26 -4.59 -10.36 13.64
CA SER A 26 -6.05 -10.38 13.70
C SER A 26 -6.67 -10.60 12.32
N LEU A 27 -6.18 -9.91 11.29
CA LEU A 27 -6.68 -10.06 9.92
C LEU A 27 -6.48 -11.50 9.41
N ILE A 28 -5.30 -12.08 9.63
CA ILE A 28 -5.04 -13.49 9.31
C ILE A 28 -6.00 -14.42 10.05
N ASN A 29 -6.18 -14.24 11.35
CA ASN A 29 -7.07 -15.05 12.16
C ASN A 29 -8.54 -14.98 11.72
N TYR A 30 -8.97 -13.84 11.15
CA TYR A 30 -10.32 -13.67 10.59
C TYR A 30 -10.42 -14.04 9.10
N GLY A 31 -9.36 -14.60 8.50
CA GLY A 31 -9.38 -15.14 7.15
C GLY A 31 -9.23 -14.10 6.04
N ALA A 32 -8.70 -12.93 6.34
CA ALA A 32 -8.30 -11.99 5.28
C ALA A 32 -7.12 -12.54 4.51
N ALA A 33 -7.10 -12.33 3.19
CA ALA A 33 -6.00 -12.76 2.31
C ALA A 33 -4.85 -11.75 2.25
N GLY A 34 -5.08 -10.51 2.65
CA GLY A 34 -4.06 -9.48 2.67
C GLY A 34 -4.57 -8.17 3.23
N MET A 35 -3.65 -7.22 3.35
CA MET A 35 -3.97 -5.84 3.68
C MET A 35 -3.12 -4.88 2.87
N HIS A 36 -3.58 -3.65 2.71
CA HIS A 36 -2.68 -2.56 2.35
C HIS A 36 -2.50 -1.57 3.51
N ILE A 37 -1.30 -1.02 3.59
CA ILE A 37 -0.88 -0.04 4.59
C ILE A 37 -0.17 1.11 3.90
N GLU A 38 -0.43 2.35 4.32
CA GLU A 38 0.01 3.55 3.61
C GLU A 38 1.02 4.40 4.38
N ASP A 39 1.76 5.22 3.63
CA ASP A 39 2.82 6.10 4.15
C ASP A 39 2.32 7.49 4.60
N GLN A 40 1.02 7.69 4.77
CA GLN A 40 0.50 8.91 5.37
C GLN A 40 0.77 8.97 6.89
N VAL A 41 0.67 10.18 7.45
CA VAL A 41 0.60 10.37 8.91
C VAL A 41 -0.70 9.75 9.45
N SER A 42 -0.77 9.51 10.77
CA SER A 42 -1.93 8.83 11.38
C SER A 42 -3.26 9.58 11.18
N GLN A 43 -3.22 10.90 10.99
CA GLN A 43 -4.38 11.73 10.65
C GLN A 43 -4.59 11.78 9.13
N LYS A 44 -4.56 10.62 8.51
CA LYS A 44 -4.60 10.48 7.06
C LYS A 44 -5.80 11.17 6.41
N ARG A 45 -5.64 11.50 5.12
CA ARG A 45 -6.70 12.04 4.26
C ARG A 45 -6.95 11.10 3.09
N CYS A 46 -8.12 11.23 2.47
CA CYS A 46 -8.39 10.52 1.22
C CYS A 46 -7.29 10.82 0.18
N GLY A 47 -6.80 9.79 -0.51
CA GLY A 47 -5.69 9.90 -1.47
C GLY A 47 -5.88 10.89 -2.61
N HIS A 48 -7.14 11.22 -2.93
CA HIS A 48 -7.49 12.23 -3.95
C HIS A 48 -7.59 13.65 -3.41
N ARG A 49 -7.45 13.86 -2.10
CA ARG A 49 -7.51 15.21 -1.51
C ARG A 49 -6.12 15.85 -1.44
N PRO A 50 -6.06 17.20 -1.59
CA PRO A 50 -4.82 17.93 -1.44
C PRO A 50 -4.37 17.96 0.04
N ASN A 51 -3.12 18.42 0.26
CA ASN A 51 -2.52 18.60 1.57
C ASN A 51 -2.45 17.32 2.40
N LYS A 52 -2.09 16.21 1.76
CA LYS A 52 -1.69 14.98 2.45
C LYS A 52 -0.31 15.22 3.09
N GLU A 53 -0.14 14.66 4.27
CA GLU A 53 1.16 14.60 4.93
C GLU A 53 1.60 13.13 4.96
N ILE A 54 2.84 12.90 4.56
CA ILE A 54 3.44 11.56 4.54
C ILE A 54 4.58 11.48 5.54
N VAL A 55 4.79 10.28 6.05
CA VAL A 55 5.90 9.98 6.95
C VAL A 55 7.20 9.82 6.17
N SER A 56 8.33 9.78 6.86
CA SER A 56 9.61 9.46 6.23
C SER A 56 9.59 8.07 5.59
N THR A 57 10.40 7.88 4.56
CA THR A 57 10.58 6.56 3.93
C THR A 57 10.97 5.50 4.96
N GLN A 58 11.83 5.85 5.92
CA GLN A 58 12.26 4.93 6.98
C GLN A 58 11.11 4.50 7.90
N GLU A 59 10.24 5.43 8.28
CA GLU A 59 9.07 5.07 9.11
C GLU A 59 8.14 4.10 8.38
N MET A 60 7.91 4.32 7.08
CA MET A 60 7.09 3.39 6.30
C MET A 60 7.79 2.03 6.13
N ILE A 61 9.11 1.99 5.93
CA ILE A 61 9.90 0.76 5.94
C ILE A 61 9.69 -0.01 7.25
N ASP A 62 9.69 0.67 8.38
CA ASP A 62 9.49 0.06 9.69
C ASP A 62 8.06 -0.50 9.85
N ARG A 63 7.04 0.19 9.31
CA ARG A 63 5.66 -0.31 9.23
C ARG A 63 5.57 -1.60 8.39
N ILE A 64 6.21 -1.61 7.22
CA ILE A 64 6.21 -2.77 6.32
C ILE A 64 6.94 -3.95 6.97
N LYS A 65 8.16 -3.76 7.49
CA LYS A 65 8.90 -4.81 8.18
C LYS A 65 8.12 -5.38 9.36
N THR A 66 7.50 -4.51 10.16
CA THR A 66 6.63 -4.96 11.26
C THR A 66 5.48 -5.81 10.75
N SER A 67 4.88 -5.44 9.62
CA SER A 67 3.78 -6.19 9.02
C SER A 67 4.25 -7.56 8.53
N VAL A 68 5.36 -7.61 7.82
CA VAL A 68 5.97 -8.84 7.28
C VAL A 68 6.39 -9.79 8.41
N ASP A 69 7.11 -9.28 9.39
CA ASP A 69 7.60 -10.06 10.55
C ASP A 69 6.45 -10.60 11.43
N SER A 70 5.28 -10.00 11.34
CA SER A 70 4.10 -10.40 12.11
C SER A 70 3.21 -11.44 11.42
N LYS A 71 3.53 -11.82 10.17
CA LYS A 71 2.77 -12.82 9.42
C LYS A 71 2.83 -14.17 10.14
N THR A 72 1.67 -14.74 10.43
CA THR A 72 1.49 -16.12 10.91
C THR A 72 1.07 -17.06 9.78
N ASP A 73 0.70 -16.51 8.65
CA ASP A 73 0.43 -17.15 7.37
C ASP A 73 1.32 -16.50 6.32
N GLN A 74 2.18 -17.27 5.67
CA GLN A 74 3.13 -16.74 4.68
C GLN A 74 2.46 -16.28 3.38
N ASP A 75 1.27 -16.82 3.09
CA ASP A 75 0.48 -16.45 1.92
C ASP A 75 -0.31 -15.14 2.11
N PHE A 76 -0.34 -14.59 3.34
CA PHE A 76 -0.97 -13.29 3.60
C PHE A 76 -0.20 -12.16 2.90
N VAL A 77 -0.90 -11.39 2.07
CA VAL A 77 -0.31 -10.32 1.25
C VAL A 77 -0.19 -9.02 2.05
N VAL A 78 1.01 -8.47 2.13
CA VAL A 78 1.28 -7.11 2.62
C VAL A 78 1.50 -6.20 1.42
N MET A 79 0.54 -5.33 1.14
CA MET A 79 0.62 -4.36 0.06
C MET A 79 1.00 -2.98 0.61
N ALA A 80 2.10 -2.41 0.13
CA ALA A 80 2.52 -1.08 0.52
C ALA A 80 1.90 -0.03 -0.41
N ARG A 81 1.17 0.93 0.18
CA ARG A 81 0.63 2.08 -0.55
C ARG A 81 1.53 3.29 -0.33
N THR A 82 1.82 4.03 -1.41
CA THR A 82 2.48 5.33 -1.33
C THR A 82 1.60 6.44 -1.86
N ASP A 83 1.50 7.51 -1.11
CA ASP A 83 0.81 8.75 -1.45
C ASP A 83 1.80 9.86 -1.87
N ALA A 84 3.07 9.52 -2.10
CA ALA A 84 4.16 10.46 -2.32
C ALA A 84 4.07 11.25 -3.62
N LEU A 85 3.41 10.72 -4.67
CA LEU A 85 3.34 11.38 -5.99
C LEU A 85 2.89 12.84 -5.89
N ALA A 86 1.85 13.11 -5.10
CA ALA A 86 1.28 14.45 -4.98
C ALA A 86 2.17 15.42 -4.19
N ASN A 87 3.03 14.92 -3.31
CA ASN A 87 3.84 15.73 -2.40
C ASN A 87 5.29 15.86 -2.85
N GLU A 88 5.86 14.79 -3.40
CA GLU A 88 7.29 14.67 -3.67
C GLU A 88 7.60 14.44 -5.16
N GLY A 89 6.58 14.20 -5.99
CA GLY A 89 6.72 13.93 -7.41
C GLY A 89 7.01 12.46 -7.74
N LEU A 90 7.12 12.19 -9.05
CA LEU A 90 7.18 10.81 -9.56
C LEU A 90 8.46 10.08 -9.16
N GLU A 91 9.60 10.74 -9.24
CA GLU A 91 10.91 10.14 -8.93
C GLU A 91 10.96 9.66 -7.48
N SER A 92 10.61 10.52 -6.52
CA SER A 92 10.54 10.15 -5.10
C SER A 92 9.50 9.06 -4.82
N ALA A 93 8.35 9.10 -5.51
CA ALA A 93 7.34 8.04 -5.35
C ALA A 93 7.88 6.67 -5.83
N ILE A 94 8.68 6.65 -6.90
CA ILE A 94 9.35 5.42 -7.39
C ILE A 94 10.43 4.97 -6.40
N GLU A 95 11.27 5.87 -5.91
CA GLU A 95 12.29 5.54 -4.90
C GLU A 95 11.69 4.93 -3.64
N ARG A 96 10.59 5.51 -3.15
CA ARG A 96 9.83 4.95 -2.01
C ARG A 96 9.29 3.56 -2.33
N ALA A 97 8.68 3.38 -3.50
CA ALA A 97 8.13 2.09 -3.91
C ALA A 97 9.20 0.99 -3.96
N LEU A 98 10.41 1.32 -4.45
CA LEU A 98 11.56 0.41 -4.43
C LEU A 98 11.98 0.05 -3.00
N ALA A 99 12.10 1.05 -2.13
CA ALA A 99 12.45 0.82 -0.73
C ALA A 99 11.40 -0.04 0.01
N TYR A 100 10.13 0.10 -0.34
CA TYR A 100 9.04 -0.69 0.24
C TYR A 100 9.07 -2.14 -0.25
N GLN A 101 9.38 -2.36 -1.54
CA GLN A 101 9.64 -3.70 -2.07
C GLN A 101 10.82 -4.37 -1.36
N GLU A 102 11.95 -3.64 -1.19
CA GLU A 102 13.12 -4.14 -0.47
C GLU A 102 12.83 -4.43 1.01
N ALA A 103 11.90 -3.70 1.62
CA ALA A 103 11.43 -3.95 2.98
C ALA A 103 10.56 -5.21 3.12
N GLY A 104 10.19 -5.85 1.99
CA GLY A 104 9.45 -7.10 1.96
C GLY A 104 7.96 -6.96 1.62
N ALA A 105 7.51 -5.83 1.09
CA ALA A 105 6.14 -5.72 0.59
C ALA A 105 5.90 -6.70 -0.56
N ASP A 106 4.81 -7.46 -0.50
CA ASP A 106 4.42 -8.44 -1.52
C ASP A 106 3.79 -7.76 -2.74
N ALA A 107 3.23 -6.56 -2.56
CA ALA A 107 2.59 -5.77 -3.62
C ALA A 107 2.70 -4.27 -3.34
N LEU A 108 2.48 -3.46 -4.38
CA LEU A 108 2.52 -2.00 -4.31
C LEU A 108 1.22 -1.37 -4.81
N PHE A 109 0.81 -0.31 -4.13
CA PHE A 109 -0.33 0.51 -4.49
C PHE A 109 0.12 1.97 -4.65
N PRO A 110 0.45 2.41 -5.87
CA PRO A 110 0.82 3.80 -6.15
C PRO A 110 -0.45 4.65 -6.23
N GLU A 111 -0.72 5.42 -5.18
CA GLU A 111 -1.91 6.28 -5.10
C GLU A 111 -1.77 7.51 -5.98
N ALA A 112 -2.88 7.90 -6.62
CA ALA A 112 -3.00 9.09 -7.44
C ALA A 112 -2.06 9.14 -8.68
N PHE A 113 -1.59 7.99 -9.16
CA PHE A 113 -0.99 7.90 -10.48
C PHE A 113 -2.10 7.99 -11.52
N LEU A 114 -2.11 9.06 -12.30
CA LEU A 114 -3.20 9.36 -13.24
C LEU A 114 -2.83 9.04 -14.68
N GLU A 115 -1.55 9.00 -14.99
CA GLU A 115 -1.05 8.84 -16.34
C GLU A 115 -0.42 7.45 -16.54
N LEU A 116 -0.74 6.81 -17.66
CA LEU A 116 -0.19 5.48 -17.99
C LEU A 116 1.35 5.46 -18.01
N ASP A 117 1.97 6.56 -18.40
CA ASP A 117 3.44 6.64 -18.48
C ASP A 117 4.09 6.66 -17.09
N GLN A 118 3.40 7.16 -16.05
CA GLN A 118 3.86 7.05 -14.67
C GLN A 118 3.94 5.57 -14.22
N TYR A 119 2.94 4.76 -14.57
CA TYR A 119 2.94 3.31 -14.30
C TYR A 119 4.01 2.56 -15.10
N LYS A 120 4.25 2.95 -16.35
CA LYS A 120 5.31 2.36 -17.16
C LYS A 120 6.69 2.63 -16.55
N GLU A 121 6.90 3.85 -16.05
CA GLU A 121 8.15 4.22 -15.40
C GLU A 121 8.35 3.43 -14.09
N LEU A 122 7.33 3.39 -13.26
CA LEU A 122 7.33 2.59 -12.04
C LEU A 122 7.68 1.11 -12.33
N LYS A 123 7.02 0.51 -13.34
CA LYS A 123 7.18 -0.91 -13.68
C LYS A 123 8.57 -1.29 -14.17
N LYS A 124 9.38 -0.36 -14.68
CA LYS A 124 10.76 -0.65 -15.12
C LYS A 124 11.65 -1.12 -13.98
N ASN A 125 11.34 -0.71 -12.76
CA ASN A 125 12.21 -0.87 -11.60
C ASN A 125 11.61 -1.81 -10.52
N ILE A 126 10.36 -2.25 -10.68
CA ILE A 126 9.62 -3.00 -9.67
C ILE A 126 9.35 -4.41 -10.15
N PHE A 127 9.63 -5.39 -9.28
CA PHE A 127 9.46 -6.83 -9.54
C PHE A 127 8.24 -7.43 -8.85
N VAL A 128 7.69 -6.77 -7.81
CA VAL A 128 6.48 -7.21 -7.14
C VAL A 128 5.22 -6.82 -7.92
N LEU A 129 4.10 -7.47 -7.64
CA LEU A 129 2.80 -7.16 -8.23
C LEU A 129 2.44 -5.70 -7.93
N SER A 130 2.53 -4.82 -8.92
CA SER A 130 1.96 -3.48 -8.81
C SER A 130 0.48 -3.58 -9.17
N THR A 131 -0.36 -3.40 -8.19
CA THR A 131 -1.80 -3.35 -8.44
C THR A 131 -2.11 -2.02 -9.11
N LEU A 132 -2.49 -2.11 -10.39
CA LEU A 132 -3.08 -1.00 -11.12
C LEU A 132 -4.49 -0.80 -10.55
N ILE A 133 -4.62 -0.25 -9.37
CA ILE A 133 -5.87 0.36 -8.97
C ILE A 133 -5.86 1.72 -9.67
N LEU A 134 -6.19 1.70 -10.95
CA LEU A 134 -6.76 2.89 -11.57
C LEU A 134 -7.83 3.36 -10.59
N SER A 135 -7.71 4.57 -10.11
CA SER A 135 -8.79 5.19 -9.36
C SER A 135 -9.93 5.44 -10.35
N LEU A 136 -10.64 4.36 -10.67
CA LEU A 136 -11.80 4.33 -11.56
C LEU A 136 -12.97 5.15 -11.03
N SER A 137 -12.81 5.76 -9.86
CA SER A 137 -13.80 6.66 -9.29
C SER A 137 -13.99 7.96 -10.08
N ILE A 138 -13.10 8.32 -11.01
CA ILE A 138 -13.26 9.51 -11.85
C ILE A 138 -13.91 9.19 -13.20
N LEU A 139 -13.89 7.95 -13.68
CA LEU A 139 -14.34 7.62 -15.05
C LEU A 139 -15.50 6.63 -15.13
N GLY A 140 -16.02 6.11 -14.03
CA GLY A 140 -17.20 5.23 -14.06
C GLY A 140 -17.07 3.97 -14.92
N ILE A 141 -15.85 3.53 -15.21
CA ILE A 141 -15.60 2.36 -16.06
C ILE A 141 -15.20 1.20 -15.16
N TYR A 142 -16.15 0.33 -14.87
CA TYR A 142 -15.87 -1.01 -14.35
C TYR A 142 -15.34 -1.87 -15.51
N LEU A 143 -14.05 -2.16 -15.52
CA LEU A 143 -13.54 -3.28 -16.29
C LEU A 143 -13.72 -4.55 -15.46
N SER A 144 -14.76 -5.33 -15.77
CA SER A 144 -14.82 -6.73 -15.34
C SER A 144 -13.69 -7.50 -16.04
N LEU A 145 -12.77 -8.05 -15.25
CA LEU A 145 -11.89 -9.15 -15.67
C LEU A 145 -12.66 -10.47 -15.52
#